data_a525613f8298560a6569142f39751b0b
#
_entry.id   a525613f8298560a6569142f39751b0b
#
_cell.length_a   1.000
_cell.length_b   1.000
_cell.length_c   1.000
_cell.angle_alpha   90.00
_cell.angle_beta   90.00
_cell.angle_gamma   90.00
#
_symmetry.space_group_name_H-M   'P 1'
#
loop_
_entity.id
_entity.type
_entity.pdbx_description
1 polymer ?
#
loop_
_entity_poly.entity_id
_entity_poly.type
_entity_poly.pdbx_seq_one_letter_code
_entity_poly.pdbx_strand_id
1 'polypeptide(L)'
;MEKELEHNAPIVEEESLQNYRQDSDSSKELEKAAKEFKEKEYKFDAFISYRHVEPDQSIAKQLHQMIESFKPPKEFNKEGKKTTFRVFRDREELAARDLSSSIEEALAESRYLIVLCSKRTPLSEWCEKEIRTFRQLHGDERII
;
A
#
# COMPACT_ATOMS: atom_id res chain seq x y z
N MET A 1 -47.85 59.91 5.88
CA MET A 1 -47.92 58.66 5.14
C MET A 1 -46.61 57.91 5.31
N GLU A 2 -46.51 57.15 6.38
CA GLU A 2 -45.38 56.28 6.65
C GLU A 2 -45.82 54.88 6.29
N LYS A 3 -45.03 54.23 5.38
CA LYS A 3 -45.20 52.82 5.03
C LYS A 3 -44.18 52.04 5.86
N GLU A 4 -44.67 51.26 6.79
CA GLU A 4 -43.91 50.25 7.49
C GLU A 4 -43.45 49.16 6.51
N LEU A 5 -42.15 48.90 6.52
CA LEU A 5 -41.52 47.77 5.83
C LEU A 5 -41.42 46.64 6.85
N GLU A 6 -42.30 45.66 6.70
CA GLU A 6 -42.20 44.39 7.44
C GLU A 6 -40.93 43.62 6.97
N HIS A 7 -40.05 43.40 7.92
CA HIS A 7 -38.87 42.53 7.78
C HIS A 7 -39.33 41.07 7.89
N ASN A 8 -39.47 40.42 6.76
CA ASN A 8 -39.76 39.01 6.70
C ASN A 8 -38.40 38.26 6.76
N ALA A 9 -38.01 37.77 7.93
CA ALA A 9 -36.86 36.90 8.10
C ALA A 9 -37.20 35.51 7.53
N PRO A 10 -36.35 34.87 6.71
CA PRO A 10 -36.61 33.52 6.23
C PRO A 10 -36.51 32.53 7.37
N ILE A 11 -37.58 31.79 7.58
CA ILE A 11 -37.63 30.61 8.46
C ILE A 11 -36.71 29.55 7.81
N VAL A 12 -35.57 29.31 8.43
CA VAL A 12 -34.69 28.19 8.03
C VAL A 12 -35.36 26.92 8.54
N GLU A 13 -35.88 26.14 7.61
CA GLU A 13 -36.59 24.90 7.88
C GLU A 13 -35.66 23.89 8.63
N GLU A 14 -36.18 23.28 9.68
CA GLU A 14 -35.49 22.27 10.52
C GLU A 14 -35.02 21.02 9.71
N GLU A 15 -35.50 20.82 8.50
CA GLU A 15 -35.07 19.74 7.61
C GLU A 15 -33.59 19.85 7.17
N SER A 16 -33.03 21.06 7.12
CA SER A 16 -31.63 21.26 6.75
C SER A 16 -30.63 20.78 7.81
N LEU A 17 -31.06 20.67 9.07
CA LEU A 17 -30.21 20.21 10.19
C LEU A 17 -30.16 18.69 10.34
N GLN A 18 -31.11 17.97 9.77
CA GLN A 18 -31.09 16.50 9.80
C GLN A 18 -30.12 15.90 8.77
N ASN A 19 -29.88 16.55 7.65
CA ASN A 19 -28.92 16.10 6.64
C ASN A 19 -27.45 16.23 7.11
N TYR A 20 -27.14 17.17 7.99
CA TYR A 20 -25.78 17.33 8.55
C TYR A 20 -25.40 16.25 9.58
N ARG A 21 -26.35 15.50 10.13
CA ARG A 21 -26.09 14.42 11.09
C ARG A 21 -25.75 13.07 10.45
N GLN A 22 -26.05 12.89 9.15
CA GLN A 22 -25.70 11.64 8.43
C GLN A 22 -24.23 11.59 7.99
N ASP A 23 -23.56 12.77 7.80
CA ASP A 23 -22.16 12.80 7.42
C ASP A 23 -21.17 12.41 8.53
N SER A 24 -21.61 12.46 9.81
CA SER A 24 -20.75 12.10 10.93
C SER A 24 -20.54 10.59 11.08
N ASP A 25 -21.43 9.78 10.54
CA ASP A 25 -21.35 8.32 10.60
C ASP A 25 -20.42 7.78 9.49
N SER A 26 -20.49 8.38 8.30
CA SER A 26 -19.54 8.10 7.19
C SER A 26 -18.10 8.44 7.55
N SER A 27 -17.87 9.51 8.31
CA SER A 27 -16.54 9.89 8.76
C SER A 27 -15.96 8.88 9.76
N LYS A 28 -16.78 8.31 10.64
CA LYS A 28 -16.36 7.28 11.59
C LYS A 28 -16.09 5.93 10.91
N GLU A 29 -16.88 5.59 9.89
CA GLU A 29 -16.64 4.39 9.10
C GLU A 29 -15.36 4.50 8.28
N LEU A 30 -15.07 5.67 7.70
CA LEU A 30 -13.81 5.96 7.01
C LEU A 30 -12.62 5.96 7.96
N GLU A 31 -12.76 6.51 9.18
CA GLU A 31 -11.70 6.44 10.19
C GLU A 31 -11.48 5.02 10.71
N LYS A 32 -12.54 4.22 10.84
CA LYS A 32 -12.45 2.82 11.23
C LYS A 32 -11.79 1.99 10.13
N ALA A 33 -12.19 2.17 8.87
CA ALA A 33 -11.55 1.55 7.71
C ALA A 33 -10.08 1.98 7.57
N ALA A 34 -9.76 3.25 7.80
CA ALA A 34 -8.39 3.75 7.81
C ALA A 34 -7.56 3.20 8.98
N LYS A 35 -8.18 2.92 10.14
CA LYS A 35 -7.53 2.25 11.27
C LYS A 35 -7.29 0.77 10.99
N GLU A 36 -8.27 0.06 10.45
CA GLU A 36 -8.12 -1.34 10.02
C GLU A 36 -7.07 -1.47 8.93
N PHE A 37 -6.93 -0.47 8.04
CA PHE A 37 -5.89 -0.40 7.02
C PHE A 37 -4.48 -0.12 7.62
N LYS A 38 -4.41 0.52 8.80
CA LYS A 38 -3.14 0.81 9.51
C LYS A 38 -2.60 -0.36 10.32
N GLU A 39 -3.41 -1.36 10.64
CA GLU A 39 -3.05 -2.41 11.60
C GLU A 39 -2.69 -3.78 10.99
N LYS A 40 -2.71 -3.92 9.66
CA LYS A 40 -2.20 -5.16 9.07
C LYS A 40 -0.68 -5.20 9.24
N GLU A 41 -0.21 -6.03 10.16
CA GLU A 41 1.22 -6.27 10.34
C GLU A 41 1.73 -7.09 9.16
N TYR A 42 2.62 -6.49 8.37
CA TYR A 42 3.27 -7.13 7.25
C TYR A 42 4.59 -7.76 7.72
N LYS A 43 4.85 -8.98 7.28
CA LYS A 43 6.11 -9.68 7.57
C LYS A 43 7.29 -9.06 6.81
N PHE A 44 7.01 -8.58 5.60
CA PHE A 44 7.99 -7.90 4.75
C PHE A 44 7.54 -6.48 4.44
N ASP A 45 8.49 -5.56 4.42
CA ASP A 45 8.25 -4.17 4.00
C ASP A 45 8.08 -4.08 2.48
N ALA A 46 8.80 -4.92 1.73
CA ALA A 46 8.65 -5.02 0.29
C ALA A 46 8.97 -6.42 -0.24
N PHE A 47 8.38 -6.73 -1.39
CA PHE A 47 8.73 -7.85 -2.26
C PHE A 47 9.39 -7.29 -3.51
N ILE A 48 10.54 -7.84 -3.93
CA ILE A 48 11.22 -7.46 -5.17
C ILE A 48 10.89 -8.47 -6.26
N SER A 49 10.14 -8.03 -7.26
CA SER A 49 9.87 -8.77 -8.49
C SER A 49 10.89 -8.41 -9.55
N TYR A 50 11.53 -9.39 -10.13
CA TYR A 50 12.57 -9.22 -11.15
C TYR A 50 12.69 -10.45 -12.02
N ARG A 51 13.26 -10.30 -13.20
CA ARG A 51 13.60 -11.45 -14.05
C ARG A 51 14.81 -12.17 -13.49
N HIS A 52 14.74 -13.50 -13.39
CA HIS A 52 15.82 -14.36 -12.89
C HIS A 52 16.96 -14.58 -13.91
N VAL A 53 17.38 -13.51 -14.57
CA VAL A 53 18.49 -13.48 -15.51
C VAL A 53 19.36 -12.26 -15.27
N GLU A 54 20.63 -12.35 -15.65
CA GLU A 54 21.52 -11.19 -15.57
C GLU A 54 21.18 -10.12 -16.61
N PRO A 55 21.33 -8.83 -16.30
CA PRO A 55 21.85 -8.24 -15.05
C PRO A 55 20.79 -8.05 -13.95
N ASP A 56 19.51 -8.34 -14.22
CA ASP A 56 18.38 -8.06 -13.32
C ASP A 56 18.57 -8.76 -11.96
N GLN A 57 19.12 -9.97 -11.97
CA GLN A 57 19.40 -10.76 -10.76
C GLN A 57 20.45 -10.08 -9.85
N SER A 58 21.53 -9.59 -10.41
CA SER A 58 22.56 -8.88 -9.66
C SER A 58 22.05 -7.55 -9.12
N ILE A 59 21.24 -6.83 -9.90
CA ILE A 59 20.60 -5.56 -9.48
C ILE A 59 19.62 -5.81 -8.33
N ALA A 60 18.78 -6.83 -8.44
CA ALA A 60 17.84 -7.22 -7.36
C ALA A 60 18.56 -7.54 -6.06
N LYS A 61 19.69 -8.27 -6.15
CA LYS A 61 20.52 -8.59 -4.98
C LYS A 61 21.09 -7.33 -4.32
N GLN A 62 21.61 -6.41 -5.10
CA GLN A 62 22.16 -5.15 -4.61
C GLN A 62 21.07 -4.28 -3.98
N LEU A 63 19.91 -4.15 -4.63
CA LEU A 63 18.78 -3.40 -4.11
C LEU A 63 18.30 -3.97 -2.77
N HIS A 64 18.16 -5.28 -2.67
CA HIS A 64 17.81 -5.97 -1.44
C HIS A 64 18.76 -5.58 -0.29
N GLN A 65 20.07 -5.69 -0.52
CA GLN A 65 21.10 -5.36 0.47
C GLN A 65 21.06 -3.88 0.86
N MET A 66 20.85 -2.99 -0.11
CA MET A 66 20.75 -1.54 0.14
C MET A 66 19.54 -1.20 1.02
N ILE A 67 18.38 -1.78 0.75
CA ILE A 67 17.16 -1.51 1.53
C ILE A 67 17.32 -2.06 2.96
N GLU A 68 17.80 -3.28 3.14
CA GLU A 68 17.95 -3.89 4.46
C GLU A 68 19.05 -3.22 5.30
N SER A 69 20.07 -2.66 4.67
CA SER A 69 21.13 -1.90 5.36
C SER A 69 20.80 -0.43 5.60
N PHE A 70 19.74 0.08 4.95
CA PHE A 70 19.33 1.47 5.10
C PHE A 70 18.85 1.77 6.51
N LYS A 71 19.41 2.81 7.11
CA LYS A 71 19.01 3.33 8.40
C LYS A 71 18.31 4.69 8.20
N PRO A 72 17.00 4.78 8.42
CA PRO A 72 16.30 6.03 8.29
C PRO A 72 16.84 7.07 9.30
N PRO A 73 16.89 8.36 8.92
CA PRO A 73 17.26 9.44 9.83
C PRO A 73 16.38 9.42 11.10
N LYS A 74 16.96 9.84 12.24
CA LYS A 74 16.28 9.83 13.55
C LYS A 74 14.97 10.62 13.56
N GLU A 75 14.85 11.62 12.69
CA GLU A 75 13.65 12.44 12.53
C GLU A 75 12.43 11.65 12.07
N PHE A 76 12.62 10.56 11.31
CA PHE A 76 11.57 9.66 10.85
C PHE A 76 11.28 8.52 11.83
N ASN A 77 12.10 8.40 12.90
CA ASN A 77 12.00 7.33 13.89
C ASN A 77 11.52 7.84 15.25
N LYS A 78 10.61 8.81 15.28
CA LYS A 78 10.14 9.49 16.50
C LYS A 78 9.47 8.62 17.54
N GLU A 79 9.09 7.38 17.20
CA GLU A 79 8.32 6.50 18.09
C GLU A 79 9.06 5.20 18.50
N GLY A 80 10.38 5.12 18.32
CA GLY A 80 11.14 3.92 18.69
C GLY A 80 10.75 2.66 17.89
N LYS A 81 10.04 2.82 16.78
CA LYS A 81 9.65 1.74 15.89
C LYS A 81 10.84 1.22 15.09
N LYS A 82 10.76 -0.03 14.69
CA LYS A 82 11.68 -0.81 13.88
C LYS A 82 12.50 0.02 12.88
N THR A 83 13.81 0.04 13.07
CA THR A 83 14.76 0.80 12.25
C THR A 83 15.31 0.02 11.06
N THR A 84 14.91 -1.24 10.88
CA THR A 84 15.41 -2.13 9.83
C THR A 84 14.26 -2.53 8.92
N PHE A 85 14.47 -2.41 7.61
CA PHE A 85 13.54 -2.91 6.61
C PHE A 85 13.77 -4.40 6.34
N ARG A 86 12.71 -5.13 6.08
CA ARG A 86 12.74 -6.55 5.69
C ARG A 86 12.21 -6.69 4.28
N VAL A 87 13.02 -7.24 3.39
CA VAL A 87 12.67 -7.39 2.00
C VAL A 87 12.65 -8.86 1.60
N PHE A 88 11.62 -9.29 0.91
CA PHE A 88 11.59 -10.60 0.28
C PHE A 88 12.08 -10.50 -1.17
N ARG A 89 12.93 -11.40 -1.55
CA ARG A 89 13.38 -11.58 -2.93
C ARG A 89 13.38 -13.07 -3.23
N ASP A 90 12.66 -13.45 -4.28
CA ASP A 90 12.69 -14.84 -4.71
C ASP A 90 14.09 -15.26 -5.14
N ARG A 91 14.50 -16.41 -4.67
CA ARG A 91 15.77 -17.05 -5.01
C ARG A 91 15.46 -18.37 -5.68
N GLU A 92 16.10 -18.65 -6.80
CA GLU A 92 15.92 -19.87 -7.59
C GLU A 92 16.19 -21.20 -6.83
N GLU A 93 16.60 -21.13 -5.57
CA GLU A 93 17.04 -22.28 -4.77
C GLU A 93 15.90 -23.13 -4.20
N LEU A 94 14.65 -22.71 -4.33
CA LEU A 94 13.50 -23.47 -3.86
C LEU A 94 12.95 -24.38 -4.97
N ALA A 95 12.73 -25.65 -4.64
CA ALA A 95 12.19 -26.64 -5.57
C ALA A 95 10.83 -26.17 -6.12
N ALA A 96 10.62 -26.30 -7.44
CA ALA A 96 9.52 -25.70 -8.20
C ALA A 96 8.09 -26.02 -7.71
N ARG A 97 7.90 -27.00 -6.84
CA ARG A 97 6.58 -27.35 -6.29
C ARG A 97 6.17 -26.52 -5.07
N ASP A 98 7.13 -26.10 -4.25
CA ASP A 98 6.85 -25.31 -3.07
C ASP A 98 6.93 -23.81 -3.35
N LEU A 99 7.44 -23.45 -4.52
CA LEU A 99 7.73 -22.09 -4.92
C LEU A 99 6.45 -21.24 -5.07
N SER A 100 5.41 -21.79 -5.68
CA SER A 100 4.20 -21.01 -5.99
C SER A 100 3.44 -20.59 -4.73
N SER A 101 3.23 -21.48 -3.79
CA SER A 101 2.54 -21.17 -2.53
C SER A 101 3.34 -20.24 -1.65
N SER A 102 4.66 -20.44 -1.57
CA SER A 102 5.57 -19.60 -0.78
C SER A 102 5.66 -18.17 -1.34
N ILE A 103 5.59 -18.02 -2.66
CA ILE A 103 5.61 -16.69 -3.31
C ILE A 103 4.28 -15.98 -3.12
N GLU A 104 3.15 -16.66 -3.29
CA GLU A 104 1.83 -16.09 -3.05
C GLU A 104 1.68 -15.64 -1.58
N GLU A 105 2.18 -16.43 -0.63
CA GLU A 105 2.23 -16.08 0.78
C GLU A 105 3.13 -14.87 1.02
N ALA A 106 4.33 -14.84 0.45
CA ALA A 106 5.24 -13.71 0.58
C ALA A 106 4.68 -12.42 -0.03
N LEU A 107 3.97 -12.50 -1.17
CA LEU A 107 3.27 -11.38 -1.78
C LEU A 107 2.14 -10.87 -0.86
N ALA A 108 1.37 -11.78 -0.25
CA ALA A 108 0.30 -11.43 0.67
C ALA A 108 0.82 -10.78 1.97
N GLU A 109 2.00 -11.20 2.42
CA GLU A 109 2.66 -10.70 3.63
C GLU A 109 3.58 -9.49 3.39
N SER A 110 3.68 -9.01 2.16
CA SER A 110 4.49 -7.84 1.77
C SER A 110 3.66 -6.57 1.68
N ARG A 111 4.19 -5.48 2.23
CA ARG A 111 3.53 -4.18 2.23
C ARG A 111 3.58 -3.48 0.88
N TYR A 112 4.71 -3.58 0.19
CA TYR A 112 4.95 -3.00 -1.13
C TYR A 112 5.49 -4.04 -2.10
N LEU A 113 5.22 -3.84 -3.40
CA LEU A 113 5.85 -4.57 -4.49
C LEU A 113 6.78 -3.63 -5.23
N ILE A 114 8.07 -3.98 -5.31
CA ILE A 114 9.06 -3.27 -6.12
C ILE A 114 9.32 -4.09 -7.38
N VAL A 115 9.04 -3.51 -8.54
CA VAL A 115 9.24 -4.17 -9.83
C VAL A 115 10.49 -3.62 -10.51
N LEU A 116 11.49 -4.48 -10.73
CA LEU A 116 12.66 -4.09 -11.53
C LEU A 116 12.32 -4.14 -13.03
N CYS A 117 12.10 -2.94 -13.59
CA CYS A 117 11.74 -2.78 -14.99
C CYS A 117 12.96 -2.76 -15.89
N SER A 118 13.17 -3.82 -16.66
CA SER A 118 14.07 -3.85 -17.82
C SER A 118 13.27 -3.88 -19.11
N LYS A 119 13.93 -3.69 -20.25
CA LYS A 119 13.28 -3.77 -21.58
C LYS A 119 12.57 -5.10 -21.84
N ARG A 120 12.93 -6.16 -21.12
CA ARG A 120 12.38 -7.51 -21.27
C ARG A 120 11.47 -7.93 -20.12
N THR A 121 11.30 -7.11 -19.08
CA THR A 121 10.38 -7.41 -17.98
C THR A 121 8.96 -7.68 -18.45
N PRO A 122 8.39 -6.94 -19.44
CA PRO A 122 7.06 -7.24 -19.97
C PRO A 122 6.92 -8.62 -20.64
N LEU A 123 8.03 -9.26 -20.98
CA LEU A 123 8.06 -10.60 -21.58
C LEU A 123 8.20 -11.72 -20.52
N SER A 124 8.29 -11.36 -19.25
CA SER A 124 8.42 -12.32 -18.15
C SER A 124 7.04 -12.68 -17.62
N GLU A 125 6.57 -13.88 -17.92
CA GLU A 125 5.33 -14.43 -17.37
C GLU A 125 5.36 -14.50 -15.85
N TRP A 126 6.54 -14.67 -15.26
CA TRP A 126 6.75 -14.71 -13.82
C TRP A 126 6.50 -13.35 -13.18
N CYS A 127 7.13 -12.28 -13.67
CA CYS A 127 6.90 -10.94 -13.17
C CYS A 127 5.43 -10.51 -13.38
N GLU A 128 4.83 -10.87 -14.50
CA GLU A 128 3.42 -10.59 -14.76
C GLU A 128 2.51 -11.27 -13.73
N LYS A 129 2.77 -12.55 -13.41
CA LYS A 129 2.01 -13.30 -12.40
C LYS A 129 2.13 -12.65 -11.02
N GLU A 130 3.34 -12.28 -10.60
CA GLU A 130 3.59 -11.62 -9.32
C GLU A 130 2.87 -10.27 -9.21
N ILE A 131 2.97 -9.43 -10.25
CA ILE A 131 2.29 -8.13 -10.31
C ILE A 131 0.78 -8.30 -10.24
N ARG A 132 0.23 -9.22 -11.01
CA ARG A 132 -1.21 -9.51 -11.03
C ARG A 132 -1.72 -9.99 -9.67
N THR A 133 -1.00 -10.92 -9.05
CA THR A 133 -1.35 -11.47 -7.72
C THR A 133 -1.28 -10.37 -6.67
N PHE A 134 -0.22 -9.56 -6.64
CA PHE A 134 -0.09 -8.46 -5.69
C PHE A 134 -1.19 -7.42 -5.86
N ARG A 135 -1.51 -7.05 -7.11
CA ARG A 135 -2.60 -6.13 -7.43
C ARG A 135 -3.95 -6.62 -6.92
N GLN A 136 -4.24 -7.91 -7.05
CA GLN A 136 -5.48 -8.50 -6.53
C GLN A 136 -5.55 -8.47 -5.00
N LEU A 137 -4.41 -8.63 -4.33
CA LEU A 137 -4.32 -8.67 -2.86
C LEU A 137 -4.32 -7.28 -2.22
N HIS A 138 -3.66 -6.30 -2.84
CA HIS A 138 -3.31 -5.02 -2.22
C HIS A 138 -3.69 -3.78 -3.03
N GLY A 139 -4.11 -3.93 -4.30
CA GLY A 139 -4.33 -2.82 -5.22
C GLY A 139 -3.05 -2.30 -5.87
N ASP A 140 -3.19 -1.27 -6.71
CA ASP A 140 -2.09 -0.70 -7.52
C ASP A 140 -1.22 0.31 -6.76
N GLU A 141 -1.76 0.94 -5.73
CA GLU A 141 -1.12 2.06 -5.01
C GLU A 141 0.17 1.68 -4.29
N ARG A 142 0.43 0.38 -4.13
CA ARG A 142 1.61 -0.15 -3.43
C ARG A 142 2.61 -0.83 -4.36
N ILE A 143 2.47 -0.64 -5.67
CA ILE A 143 3.41 -1.12 -6.68
C ILE A 143 4.34 0.04 -7.06
N ILE A 144 5.65 -0.19 -6.96
CA ILE A 144 6.72 0.77 -7.19
C ILE A 144 7.57 0.33 -8.38
#